data_8fedb5ca483dcff446cd2f9c646906f5
#
_entry.id   8fedb5ca483dcff446cd2f9c646906f5
#
_cell.length_a   1.000
_cell.length_b   1.000
_cell.length_c   1.000
_cell.angle_alpha   90.00
_cell.angle_beta   90.00
_cell.angle_gamma   90.00
#
_symmetry.space_group_name_H-M   'P 1'
#
loop_
_entity.id
_entity.type
_entity.pdbx_description
1 polymer ?
#
loop_
_entity_poly.entity_id
_entity_poly.type
_entity_poly.pdbx_seq_one_letter_code
_entity_poly.pdbx_strand_id
1 'polypeptide(L)'
;MIEKALLLYRKHREVLLYLIFGVLCTLVNIAAYFVMRRLLPESGLRMAAANTVAWIIAVLFAYSTNRAFVFQSKTKNGEAVREFFSFVTARVFSLVLEMGILYGGVLCLHWDDMVVKVIGNFVVIVVNYLLSKLIIFKRKTP
;
A
#
# COMPACT_ATOMS: atom_id res chain seq x y z
N MET A 1 15.52 -11.72 -27.50
CA MET A 1 14.34 -11.11 -26.88
C MET A 1 14.14 -11.54 -25.43
N ILE A 2 14.20 -12.82 -25.14
CA ILE A 2 14.00 -13.39 -23.78
C ILE A 2 15.07 -12.89 -22.79
N GLU A 3 16.33 -12.82 -23.20
CA GLU A 3 17.42 -12.33 -22.33
C GLU A 3 17.24 -10.85 -21.95
N LYS A 4 16.82 -10.01 -22.90
CA LYS A 4 16.54 -8.59 -22.61
C LYS A 4 15.35 -8.43 -21.66
N ALA A 5 14.33 -9.24 -21.81
CA ALA A 5 13.19 -9.26 -20.90
C ALA A 5 13.57 -9.73 -19.49
N LEU A 6 14.43 -10.75 -19.37
CA LEU A 6 14.97 -11.24 -18.10
C LEU A 6 15.87 -10.21 -17.40
N LEU A 7 16.69 -9.51 -18.16
CA LEU A 7 17.54 -8.43 -17.62
C LEU A 7 16.68 -7.25 -17.13
N LEU A 8 15.65 -6.88 -17.89
CA LEU A 8 14.72 -5.82 -17.52
C LEU A 8 13.92 -6.22 -16.26
N TYR A 9 13.46 -7.47 -16.20
CA TYR A 9 12.78 -8.01 -15.02
C TYR A 9 13.69 -7.97 -13.77
N ARG A 10 14.93 -8.42 -13.87
CA ARG A 10 15.89 -8.39 -12.76
C ARG A 10 16.16 -6.96 -12.28
N LYS A 11 16.27 -6.01 -13.23
CA LYS A 11 16.51 -4.59 -12.92
C LYS A 11 15.34 -3.93 -12.21
N HIS A 12 14.10 -4.27 -12.59
CA HIS A 12 12.88 -3.64 -12.06
C HIS A 12 12.03 -4.58 -11.19
N ARG A 13 12.61 -5.70 -10.75
CA ARG A 13 11.92 -6.73 -9.97
C ARG A 13 11.18 -6.16 -8.76
N GLU A 14 11.82 -5.31 -8.00
CA GLU A 14 11.21 -4.72 -6.79
C GLU A 14 9.97 -3.89 -7.13
N VAL A 15 10.05 -3.05 -8.15
CA VAL A 15 8.91 -2.22 -8.61
C VAL A 15 7.77 -3.08 -9.13
N LEU A 16 8.09 -4.07 -9.95
CA LEU A 16 7.09 -4.98 -10.53
C LEU A 16 6.38 -5.78 -9.44
N LEU A 17 7.13 -6.37 -8.51
CA LEU A 17 6.55 -7.11 -7.39
C LEU A 17 5.73 -6.19 -6.47
N TYR A 18 6.22 -4.99 -6.21
CA TYR A 18 5.47 -4.00 -5.43
C TYR A 18 4.10 -3.68 -6.06
N LEU A 19 4.05 -3.49 -7.38
CA LEU A 19 2.81 -3.23 -8.11
C LEU A 19 1.88 -4.44 -8.11
N ILE A 20 2.42 -5.64 -8.36
CA ILE A 20 1.64 -6.90 -8.34
C ILE A 20 1.02 -7.11 -6.96
N PHE A 21 1.80 -7.02 -5.90
CA PHE A 21 1.29 -7.17 -4.53
C PHE A 21 0.38 -6.02 -4.11
N GLY A 22 0.55 -4.83 -4.67
CA GLY A 22 -0.37 -3.71 -4.50
C GLY A 22 -1.76 -4.02 -5.06
N VAL A 23 -1.84 -4.59 -6.26
CA VAL A 23 -3.10 -5.05 -6.87
C VAL A 23 -3.71 -6.17 -6.03
N LEU A 24 -2.92 -7.17 -5.63
CA LEU A 24 -3.39 -8.26 -4.77
C LEU A 24 -3.89 -7.74 -3.42
N CYS A 25 -3.23 -6.77 -2.83
CA CYS A 25 -3.66 -6.10 -1.60
C CYS A 25 -5.05 -5.45 -1.76
N THR A 26 -5.30 -4.81 -2.89
CA THR A 26 -6.62 -4.24 -3.20
C THR A 26 -7.69 -5.32 -3.31
N LEU A 27 -7.39 -6.44 -3.96
CA LEU A 27 -8.31 -7.58 -4.05
C LEU A 27 -8.59 -8.18 -2.67
N VAL A 28 -7.57 -8.34 -1.83
CA VAL A 28 -7.73 -8.80 -0.44
C VAL A 28 -8.61 -7.85 0.36
N ASN A 29 -8.42 -6.54 0.22
CA ASN A 29 -9.24 -5.53 0.88
C ASN A 29 -10.72 -5.66 0.47
N ILE A 30 -11.00 -5.75 -0.82
CA ILE A 30 -12.36 -5.90 -1.35
C ILE A 30 -13.01 -7.20 -0.86
N ALA A 31 -12.31 -8.33 -0.96
CA ALA A 31 -12.81 -9.62 -0.49
C ALA A 31 -13.10 -9.60 1.02
N ALA A 32 -12.17 -9.09 1.82
CA ALA A 32 -12.35 -8.97 3.26
C ALA A 32 -13.54 -8.07 3.62
N TYR A 33 -13.72 -6.96 2.91
CA TYR A 33 -14.86 -6.07 3.11
C TYR A 33 -16.21 -6.79 2.88
N PHE A 34 -16.34 -7.50 1.77
CA PHE A 34 -17.57 -8.25 1.48
C PHE A 34 -17.83 -9.37 2.49
N VAL A 35 -16.81 -10.09 2.92
CA VAL A 35 -16.93 -11.13 3.96
C VAL A 35 -17.36 -10.51 5.28
N MET A 36 -16.70 -9.43 5.71
CA MET A 36 -17.04 -8.75 6.96
C MET A 36 -18.46 -8.17 6.94
N ARG A 37 -18.91 -7.64 5.83
CA ARG A 37 -20.28 -7.18 5.69
C ARG A 37 -21.32 -8.27 5.88
N ARG A 38 -21.00 -9.52 5.55
CA ARG A 38 -21.90 -10.66 5.77
C ARG A 38 -21.88 -11.18 7.19
N LEU A 39 -20.72 -11.12 7.84
CA LEU A 39 -20.52 -11.64 9.20
C LEU A 39 -20.97 -10.67 10.30
N LEU A 40 -20.87 -9.39 10.06
CA LEU A 40 -21.23 -8.38 11.06
C LEU A 40 -22.76 -8.16 11.11
N PRO A 41 -23.33 -7.96 12.31
CA PRO A 41 -24.75 -7.68 12.47
C PRO A 41 -25.15 -6.37 11.79
N GLU A 42 -26.40 -6.27 11.39
CA GLU A 42 -26.91 -5.05 10.79
C GLU A 42 -26.98 -3.91 11.80
N SER A 43 -26.23 -2.87 11.52
CA SER A 43 -26.18 -1.65 12.33
C SER A 43 -25.72 -0.47 11.46
N GLY A 44 -25.97 0.75 11.89
CA GLY A 44 -25.50 1.96 11.20
C GLY A 44 -23.97 2.03 11.05
N LEU A 45 -23.23 1.31 11.90
CA LEU A 45 -21.77 1.26 11.86
C LEU A 45 -21.20 0.06 11.10
N ARG A 46 -22.05 -0.82 10.58
CA ARG A 46 -21.62 -2.06 9.89
C ARG A 46 -20.64 -1.80 8.75
N MET A 47 -20.92 -0.80 7.91
CA MET A 47 -20.04 -0.46 6.79
C MET A 47 -18.68 0.05 7.26
N ALA A 48 -18.67 0.93 8.25
CA ALA A 48 -17.43 1.47 8.81
C ALA A 48 -16.60 0.37 9.48
N ALA A 49 -17.23 -0.50 10.27
CA ALA A 49 -16.55 -1.63 10.91
C ALA A 49 -15.99 -2.62 9.88
N ALA A 50 -16.78 -2.99 8.87
CA ALA A 50 -16.33 -3.87 7.80
C ALA A 50 -15.14 -3.28 7.03
N ASN A 51 -15.19 -1.98 6.71
CA ASN A 51 -14.11 -1.29 6.03
C ASN A 51 -12.83 -1.21 6.88
N THR A 52 -12.96 -0.94 8.17
CA THR A 52 -11.82 -0.90 9.10
C THR A 52 -11.12 -2.25 9.21
N VAL A 53 -11.89 -3.32 9.39
CA VAL A 53 -11.32 -4.69 9.46
C VAL A 53 -10.68 -5.07 8.12
N ALA A 54 -11.33 -4.79 7.01
CA ALA A 54 -10.78 -5.04 5.68
C ALA A 54 -9.47 -4.27 5.44
N TRP A 55 -9.40 -3.01 5.88
CA TRP A 55 -8.18 -2.23 5.80
C TRP A 55 -7.05 -2.82 6.64
N ILE A 56 -7.33 -3.25 7.87
CA ILE A 56 -6.34 -3.91 8.75
C ILE A 56 -5.81 -5.18 8.07
N ILE A 57 -6.68 -6.03 7.55
CA ILE A 57 -6.30 -7.27 6.85
C ILE A 57 -5.41 -6.94 5.63
N ALA A 58 -5.81 -5.95 4.85
CA ALA A 58 -5.05 -5.51 3.67
C ALA A 58 -3.68 -4.96 4.04
N VAL A 59 -3.57 -4.18 5.10
CA VAL A 59 -2.28 -3.64 5.60
C VAL A 59 -1.36 -4.76 6.08
N LEU A 60 -1.89 -5.74 6.81
CA LEU A 60 -1.12 -6.91 7.26
C LEU A 60 -0.63 -7.73 6.06
N PHE A 61 -1.48 -7.94 5.07
CA PHE A 61 -1.12 -8.62 3.83
C PHE A 61 -0.03 -7.85 3.08
N ALA A 62 -0.22 -6.53 2.90
CA ALA A 62 0.75 -5.68 2.22
C ALA A 62 2.11 -5.65 2.93
N TYR A 63 2.12 -5.55 4.26
CA TYR A 63 3.36 -5.61 5.04
C TYR A 63 4.08 -6.95 4.85
N SER A 64 3.36 -8.05 5.03
CA SER A 64 3.92 -9.40 4.94
C SER A 64 4.50 -9.69 3.55
N THR A 65 3.79 -9.34 2.49
CA THR A 65 4.24 -9.55 1.11
C THR A 65 5.38 -8.63 0.71
N ASN A 66 5.33 -7.37 1.09
CA ASN A 66 6.43 -6.44 0.83
C ASN A 66 7.70 -6.87 1.57
N ARG A 67 7.56 -7.24 2.84
CA ARG A 67 8.69 -7.72 3.63
C ARG A 67 9.32 -8.99 3.06
N ALA A 68 8.51 -9.99 2.72
CA ALA A 68 8.97 -11.30 2.33
C ALA A 68 9.45 -11.37 0.87
N PHE A 69 8.73 -10.75 -0.06
CA PHE A 69 8.92 -10.95 -1.50
C PHE A 69 9.52 -9.74 -2.21
N VAL A 70 9.10 -8.54 -1.85
CA VAL A 70 9.57 -7.33 -2.54
C VAL A 70 10.94 -6.91 -2.03
N PHE A 71 11.05 -6.59 -0.75
CA PHE A 71 12.27 -6.05 -0.14
C PHE A 71 13.12 -7.11 0.58
N GLN A 72 12.60 -8.31 0.78
CA GLN A 72 13.30 -9.43 1.41
C GLN A 72 14.00 -9.06 2.72
N SER A 73 13.27 -8.38 3.60
CA SER A 73 13.78 -7.97 4.90
C SER A 73 14.06 -9.16 5.81
N LYS A 74 15.20 -9.12 6.48
CA LYS A 74 15.65 -10.15 7.43
C LYS A 74 15.65 -9.67 8.89
N THR A 75 15.01 -8.53 9.16
CA THR A 75 14.91 -8.00 10.52
C THR A 75 14.15 -8.95 11.45
N LYS A 76 14.52 -8.98 12.73
CA LYS A 76 13.94 -9.85 13.73
C LYS A 76 13.59 -9.05 15.00
N ASN A 77 12.69 -9.61 15.82
CA ASN A 77 12.33 -9.08 17.15
C ASN A 77 11.90 -7.60 17.10
N GLY A 78 12.52 -6.75 17.95
CA GLY A 78 12.18 -5.34 18.06
C GLY A 78 12.34 -4.53 16.76
N GLU A 79 13.30 -4.87 15.91
CA GLU A 79 13.46 -4.24 14.61
C GLU A 79 12.29 -4.57 13.67
N ALA A 80 11.78 -5.80 13.70
CA ALA A 80 10.61 -6.20 12.92
C ALA A 80 9.35 -5.46 13.38
N VAL A 81 9.16 -5.26 14.67
CA VAL A 81 8.06 -4.48 15.23
C VAL A 81 8.16 -3.02 14.80
N ARG A 82 9.33 -2.42 14.87
CA ARG A 82 9.58 -1.06 14.40
C ARG A 82 9.30 -0.91 12.91
N GLU A 83 9.71 -1.88 12.11
CA GLU A 83 9.47 -1.94 10.68
C GLU A 83 7.97 -1.98 10.37
N PHE A 84 7.21 -2.80 11.11
CA PHE A 84 5.75 -2.88 10.99
C PHE A 84 5.07 -1.55 11.31
N PHE A 85 5.37 -0.94 12.45
CA PHE A 85 4.78 0.35 12.82
C PHE A 85 5.17 1.48 11.86
N SER A 86 6.40 1.47 11.36
CA SER A 86 6.84 2.42 10.34
C SER A 86 6.05 2.25 9.03
N PHE A 87 5.78 1.00 8.65
CA PHE A 87 4.97 0.69 7.47
C PHE A 87 3.52 1.19 7.63
N VAL A 88 2.89 0.94 8.77
CA VAL A 88 1.52 1.42 9.07
C VAL A 88 1.48 2.94 9.07
N THR A 89 2.44 3.59 9.71
CA THR A 89 2.55 5.06 9.74
C THR A 89 2.68 5.64 8.33
N ALA A 90 3.51 5.04 7.48
CA ALA A 90 3.66 5.45 6.09
C ALA A 90 2.34 5.30 5.31
N ARG A 91 1.55 4.27 5.59
CA ARG A 91 0.23 4.07 4.97
C ARG A 91 -0.78 5.13 5.40
N VAL A 92 -0.80 5.49 6.68
CA VAL A 92 -1.64 6.58 7.19
C VAL A 92 -1.19 7.92 6.59
N PHE A 93 0.11 8.17 6.53
CA PHE A 93 0.65 9.38 5.89
C PHE A 93 0.24 9.48 4.41
N SER A 94 0.31 8.38 3.68
CA SER A 94 -0.12 8.33 2.27
C SER A 94 -1.59 8.65 2.10
N LEU A 95 -2.43 8.18 3.01
CA LEU A 95 -3.87 8.47 3.01
C LEU A 95 -4.13 9.98 3.20
N VAL A 96 -3.42 10.61 4.13
CA VAL A 96 -3.49 12.06 4.36
C VAL A 96 -2.98 12.83 3.14
N LEU A 97 -1.88 12.38 2.54
CA LEU A 97 -1.33 12.97 1.32
C LEU A 97 -2.32 12.88 0.15
N GLU A 98 -2.95 11.72 -0.05
CA GLU A 98 -3.97 11.51 -1.09
C GLU A 98 -5.15 12.48 -0.91
N MET A 99 -5.65 12.61 0.32
CA MET A 99 -6.71 13.56 0.65
C MET A 99 -6.28 15.00 0.38
N GLY A 100 -5.06 15.38 0.75
CA GLY A 100 -4.50 16.71 0.47
C GLY A 100 -4.41 17.01 -1.02
N ILE A 101 -3.96 16.05 -1.82
CA ILE A 101 -3.89 16.18 -3.28
C ILE A 101 -5.30 16.31 -3.88
N LEU A 102 -6.23 15.50 -3.44
CA LEU A 102 -7.61 15.51 -3.95
C LEU A 102 -8.27 16.86 -3.65
N TYR A 103 -8.26 17.30 -2.40
CA TYR A 103 -8.85 18.59 -2.01
C TYR A 103 -8.13 19.77 -2.65
N GLY A 104 -6.79 19.77 -2.67
CA GLY A 104 -6.00 20.82 -3.32
C GLY A 104 -6.26 20.92 -4.82
N GLY A 105 -6.29 19.80 -5.50
CA GLY A 105 -6.54 19.75 -6.95
C GLY A 105 -7.95 20.18 -7.33
N VAL A 106 -8.95 19.70 -6.60
CA VAL A 106 -10.36 20.01 -6.90
C VAL A 106 -10.74 21.42 -6.46
N LEU A 107 -10.41 21.82 -5.23
CA LEU A 107 -10.86 23.09 -4.66
C LEU A 107 -9.99 24.28 -5.06
N CYS A 108 -8.66 24.10 -5.15
CA CYS A 108 -7.73 25.20 -5.45
C CYS A 108 -7.46 25.36 -6.93
N LEU A 109 -7.28 24.24 -7.65
CA LEU A 109 -6.96 24.28 -9.09
C LEU A 109 -8.19 24.09 -9.97
N HIS A 110 -9.35 23.76 -9.40
CA HIS A 110 -10.61 23.50 -10.12
C HIS A 110 -10.46 22.43 -11.22
N TRP A 111 -9.60 21.45 -10.98
CA TRP A 111 -9.44 20.32 -11.87
C TRP A 111 -10.55 19.30 -11.67
N ASP A 112 -10.78 18.49 -12.69
CA ASP A 112 -11.71 17.36 -12.62
C ASP A 112 -11.27 16.39 -11.52
N ASP A 113 -12.19 15.96 -10.67
CA ASP A 113 -11.92 15.07 -9.51
C ASP A 113 -11.36 13.71 -9.95
N MET A 114 -11.80 13.17 -11.09
CA MET A 114 -11.27 11.93 -11.66
C MET A 114 -9.79 12.07 -12.03
N VAL A 115 -9.43 13.17 -12.68
CA VAL A 115 -8.04 13.45 -13.08
C VAL A 115 -7.15 13.60 -11.86
N VAL A 116 -7.60 14.38 -10.88
CA VAL A 116 -6.86 14.59 -9.62
C VAL A 116 -6.70 13.29 -8.86
N LYS A 117 -7.74 12.46 -8.80
CA LYS A 117 -7.69 11.14 -8.14
C LYS A 117 -6.69 10.21 -8.80
N VAL A 118 -6.65 10.13 -10.12
CA VAL A 118 -5.67 9.31 -10.84
C VAL A 118 -4.24 9.79 -10.59
N ILE A 119 -4.00 11.11 -10.66
CA ILE A 119 -2.69 11.69 -10.35
C ILE A 119 -2.31 11.42 -8.90
N GLY A 120 -3.24 11.64 -7.97
CA GLY A 120 -3.04 11.38 -6.53
C GLY A 120 -2.67 9.94 -6.25
N ASN A 121 -3.37 8.98 -6.84
CA ASN A 121 -3.07 7.55 -6.71
C ASN A 121 -1.66 7.22 -7.23
N PHE A 122 -1.29 7.79 -8.37
CA PHE A 122 0.06 7.59 -8.91
C PHE A 122 1.13 8.12 -7.97
N VAL A 123 0.97 9.34 -7.45
CA VAL A 123 1.88 9.96 -6.48
C VAL A 123 1.96 9.11 -5.21
N VAL A 124 0.84 8.64 -4.69
CA VAL A 124 0.78 7.79 -3.49
C VAL A 124 1.52 6.46 -3.69
N ILE A 125 1.36 5.82 -4.85
CA ILE A 125 2.08 4.58 -5.18
C ILE A 125 3.60 4.83 -5.17
N VAL A 126 4.06 5.90 -5.81
CA VAL A 126 5.48 6.26 -5.85
C VAL A 126 6.01 6.59 -4.45
N VAL A 127 5.30 7.40 -3.69
CA VAL A 127 5.69 7.77 -2.31
C VAL A 127 5.75 6.53 -1.41
N ASN A 128 4.75 5.67 -1.46
CA ASN A 128 4.71 4.43 -0.67
C ASN A 128 5.88 3.50 -1.03
N TYR A 129 6.19 3.37 -2.31
CA TYR A 129 7.34 2.58 -2.75
C TYR A 129 8.66 3.16 -2.22
N LEU A 130 8.86 4.47 -2.35
CA LEU A 130 10.08 5.14 -1.88
C LEU A 130 10.22 5.07 -0.36
N LEU A 131 9.15 5.29 0.39
CA LEU A 131 9.15 5.16 1.86
C LEU A 131 9.45 3.72 2.28
N SER A 132 8.86 2.74 1.61
CA SER A 132 9.13 1.32 1.90
C SER A 132 10.57 0.95 1.61
N LYS A 133 11.10 1.37 0.48
CA LYS A 133 12.46 1.03 0.05
C LYS A 133 13.54 1.75 0.87
N LEU A 134 13.37 3.05 1.10
CA LEU A 134 14.45 3.90 1.65
C LEU A 134 14.43 4.00 3.17
N ILE A 135 13.27 3.83 3.80
CA ILE A 135 13.09 4.05 5.23
C ILE A 135 12.70 2.77 5.97
N ILE A 136 11.66 2.09 5.49
CA ILE A 136 11.05 0.98 6.24
C ILE A 136 11.88 -0.29 6.13
N PHE A 137 12.11 -0.75 4.91
CA PHE A 137 12.84 -1.98 4.59
C PHE A 137 14.28 -1.71 4.16
N LYS A 138 14.92 -0.71 4.76
CA LYS A 138 16.29 -0.35 4.45
C LYS A 138 17.22 -1.55 4.65
N ARG A 139 17.84 -2.04 3.57
CA ARG A 139 18.87 -3.05 3.66
C ARG A 139 20.07 -2.45 4.40
N LYS A 140 20.44 -3.05 5.52
CA LYS A 140 21.76 -2.78 6.11
C LYS A 140 22.79 -3.35 5.15
N THR A 141 23.52 -2.49 4.46
CA THR A 141 24.75 -2.88 3.78
C THR A 141 25.71 -3.48 4.80
N PRO A 142 26.28 -4.65 4.54
CA PRO A 142 27.26 -5.25 5.44
C PRO A 142 28.50 -4.36 5.58
#